data_f8939bc084e38197ac55eaf28c005ade
#
_entry.id   f8939bc084e38197ac55eaf28c005ade
#
_cell.length_a   1.000
_cell.length_b   1.000
_cell.length_c   1.000
_cell.angle_alpha   90.00
_cell.angle_beta   90.00
_cell.angle_gamma   90.00
#
_symmetry.space_group_name_H-M   'P 1'
#
loop_
_entity.id
_entity.type
_entity.pdbx_description
1 polymer ?
#
loop_
_entity_poly.entity_id
_entity_poly.type
_entity_poly.pdbx_seq_one_letter_code
_entity_poly.pdbx_strand_id
1 'polypeptide(L)'
;MASEEMIWRIERGEIRVPVSTVPEGVSGEWVVRRFTVEENEGGRLRALVNPHAMGRWTPPGTYTGLFHRGSVIMSDTVDECCDLLPIIGRHNAAHVLVGGLGLGVVLGALLQREGIKEIVVVEIEQDVINLVGPHYTALASSRGVRLEIVHADLFEWSPKRGTRYDAVWLDIWPDICADHLAGMQKLLRRFRGRSPWVRAWCQVEMQSTLRRGW
;
A
#
# COMPACT_ATOMS: atom_id res chain seq x y z
N MET A 1 5.44 10.02 -6.31
CA MET A 1 4.35 10.66 -7.11
C MET A 1 4.37 10.07 -8.50
N ALA A 2 3.20 9.63 -8.97
CA ALA A 2 3.06 9.31 -10.39
C ALA A 2 3.29 10.59 -11.21
N SER A 3 4.07 10.51 -12.28
CA SER A 3 4.19 11.62 -13.22
C SER A 3 2.86 11.80 -13.95
N GLU A 4 2.55 13.01 -14.44
CA GLU A 4 1.37 13.26 -15.29
C GLU A 4 1.30 12.26 -16.45
N GLU A 5 2.44 11.92 -17.04
CA GLU A 5 2.57 10.91 -18.07
C GLU A 5 2.09 9.52 -17.58
N MET A 6 2.39 9.15 -16.34
CA MET A 6 1.98 7.88 -15.78
C MET A 6 0.46 7.83 -15.55
N ILE A 7 -0.13 8.89 -14.98
CA ILE A 7 -1.58 9.01 -14.79
C ILE A 7 -2.28 8.91 -16.15
N TRP A 8 -1.80 9.66 -17.14
CA TRP A 8 -2.34 9.65 -18.50
C TRP A 8 -2.26 8.25 -19.16
N ARG A 9 -1.16 7.50 -18.95
CA ARG A 9 -1.03 6.12 -19.42
C ARG A 9 -1.98 5.15 -18.73
N ILE A 10 -2.28 5.39 -17.46
CA ILE A 10 -3.26 4.60 -16.71
C ILE A 10 -4.68 4.89 -17.22
N GLU A 11 -5.04 6.15 -17.42
CA GLU A 11 -6.33 6.56 -17.98
C GLU A 11 -6.59 5.95 -19.36
N ARG A 12 -5.56 5.78 -20.16
CA ARG A 12 -5.63 5.11 -21.47
C ARG A 12 -5.61 3.58 -21.40
N GLY A 13 -5.53 3.02 -20.20
CA GLY A 13 -5.46 1.57 -20.01
C GLY A 13 -4.12 0.94 -20.41
N GLU A 14 -3.11 1.74 -20.66
CA GLU A 14 -1.74 1.26 -20.99
C GLU A 14 -1.03 0.71 -19.74
N ILE A 15 -1.38 1.22 -18.57
CA ILE A 15 -0.91 0.71 -17.28
C ILE A 15 -2.14 0.35 -16.44
N ARG A 16 -2.20 -0.89 -16.00
CA ARG A 16 -3.23 -1.34 -15.05
C ARG A 16 -2.72 -1.13 -13.63
N VAL A 17 -3.42 -0.32 -12.86
CA VAL A 17 -3.23 -0.24 -11.42
C VAL A 17 -4.08 -1.29 -10.72
N PRO A 18 -3.59 -1.90 -9.65
CA PRO A 18 -4.38 -2.83 -8.88
C PRO A 18 -5.51 -2.08 -8.17
N VAL A 19 -6.66 -2.72 -8.07
CA VAL A 19 -7.80 -2.26 -7.28
C VAL A 19 -8.09 -3.26 -6.18
N SER A 20 -8.67 -2.80 -5.09
CA SER A 20 -9.10 -3.67 -4.01
C SER A 20 -10.32 -4.48 -4.43
N THR A 21 -10.31 -5.76 -4.12
CA THR A 21 -11.45 -6.67 -4.33
C THR A 21 -12.09 -7.09 -3.01
N VAL A 22 -11.70 -6.46 -1.91
CA VAL A 22 -12.25 -6.70 -0.57
C VAL A 22 -13.72 -6.30 -0.55
N PRO A 23 -14.63 -7.15 -0.02
CA PRO A 23 -16.02 -6.80 0.16
C PRO A 23 -16.19 -5.69 1.19
N GLU A 24 -17.26 -4.92 1.05
CA GLU A 24 -17.65 -3.93 2.06
C GLU A 24 -17.97 -4.61 3.40
N GLY A 25 -17.62 -3.96 4.49
CA GLY A 25 -17.82 -4.51 5.83
C GLY A 25 -17.42 -3.56 6.94
N VAL A 26 -17.71 -3.97 8.17
CA VAL A 26 -17.41 -3.23 9.40
C VAL A 26 -16.80 -4.18 10.41
N SER A 27 -15.72 -3.74 11.08
CA SER A 27 -15.15 -4.39 12.27
C SER A 27 -14.69 -3.29 13.24
N GLY A 28 -15.26 -3.24 14.43
CA GLY A 28 -15.01 -2.17 15.39
C GLY A 28 -15.29 -0.79 14.80
N GLU A 29 -14.30 0.08 14.82
CA GLU A 29 -14.37 1.43 14.26
C GLU A 29 -13.85 1.51 12.81
N TRP A 30 -13.48 0.35 12.21
CA TRP A 30 -12.98 0.24 10.85
C TRP A 30 -14.08 -0.17 9.88
N VAL A 31 -14.09 0.47 8.71
CA VAL A 31 -15.08 0.25 7.67
C VAL A 31 -14.41 0.14 6.31
N VAL A 32 -14.71 -0.90 5.56
CA VAL A 32 -14.43 -0.98 4.13
C VAL A 32 -15.73 -0.63 3.41
N ARG A 33 -15.70 0.40 2.58
CA ARG A 33 -16.84 0.79 1.74
C ARG A 33 -16.40 1.41 0.43
N ARG A 34 -17.31 1.40 -0.53
CA ARG A 34 -17.15 2.14 -1.80
C ARG A 34 -17.56 3.58 -1.63
N PHE A 35 -16.89 4.45 -2.38
CA PHE A 35 -17.22 5.86 -2.50
C PHE A 35 -17.03 6.33 -3.93
N THR A 36 -17.76 7.35 -4.34
CA THR A 36 -17.70 7.89 -5.68
C THR A 36 -17.03 9.25 -5.63
N VAL A 37 -16.08 9.47 -6.53
CA VAL A 37 -15.49 10.76 -6.83
C VAL A 37 -16.20 11.30 -8.06
N GLU A 38 -16.86 12.44 -7.92
CA GLU A 38 -17.52 13.14 -9.02
C GLU A 38 -16.51 13.96 -9.83
N GLU A 39 -16.88 14.28 -11.07
CA GLU A 39 -16.07 15.13 -11.92
C GLU A 39 -15.96 16.52 -11.30
N ASN A 40 -14.74 16.95 -11.05
CA ASN A 40 -14.43 18.25 -10.47
C ASN A 40 -13.30 18.93 -11.25
N GLU A 41 -13.67 19.69 -12.27
CA GLU A 41 -12.70 20.43 -13.09
C GLU A 41 -11.81 21.36 -12.27
N GLY A 42 -12.35 21.97 -11.20
CA GLY A 42 -11.58 22.80 -10.28
C GLY A 42 -10.53 22.01 -9.47
N GLY A 43 -10.83 20.77 -9.15
CA GLY A 43 -9.88 19.85 -8.48
C GLY A 43 -8.71 19.49 -9.39
N ARG A 44 -9.00 19.16 -10.66
CA ARG A 44 -7.99 18.88 -11.68
C ARG A 44 -7.06 20.08 -11.91
N LEU A 45 -7.64 21.27 -12.04
CA LEU A 45 -6.89 22.51 -12.24
C LEU A 45 -6.01 22.85 -11.02
N ARG A 46 -6.52 22.67 -9.80
CA ARG A 46 -5.76 22.85 -8.55
C ARG A 46 -4.61 21.89 -8.44
N ALA A 47 -4.78 20.64 -8.82
CA ALA A 47 -3.72 19.64 -8.83
C ALA A 47 -2.60 20.00 -9.81
N LEU A 48 -2.96 20.58 -10.97
CA LEU A 48 -2.00 21.03 -12.00
C LEU A 48 -1.21 22.27 -11.57
N VAL A 49 -1.85 23.24 -10.87
CA VAL A 49 -1.22 24.53 -10.55
C VAL A 49 -0.63 24.63 -9.15
N ASN A 50 -0.88 23.67 -8.28
CA ASN A 50 -0.37 23.68 -6.91
C ASN A 50 0.52 22.48 -6.61
N PRO A 51 1.84 22.58 -6.86
CA PRO A 51 2.80 21.54 -6.55
C PRO A 51 2.88 21.19 -5.05
N HIS A 52 2.42 22.11 -4.17
CA HIS A 52 2.40 21.91 -2.73
C HIS A 52 1.15 21.17 -2.21
N ALA A 53 0.06 21.17 -2.99
CA ALA A 53 -1.10 20.33 -2.69
C ALA A 53 -0.85 18.85 -3.01
N MET A 54 0.42 18.50 -3.16
CA MET A 54 0.93 17.17 -3.50
C MET A 54 0.30 16.53 -4.74
N GLY A 55 -0.34 17.36 -5.60
CA GLY A 55 -0.74 16.98 -6.95
C GLY A 55 -1.58 15.72 -7.09
N ARG A 56 -2.13 15.21 -6.00
CA ARG A 56 -2.89 13.97 -6.00
C ARG A 56 -4.29 14.25 -6.51
N TRP A 57 -4.44 14.06 -7.81
CA TRP A 57 -5.75 14.13 -8.45
C TRP A 57 -6.31 12.71 -8.59
N THR A 58 -7.51 12.52 -8.06
CA THR A 58 -8.26 11.29 -8.22
C THR A 58 -9.24 11.46 -9.36
N PRO A 59 -9.16 10.66 -10.44
CA PRO A 59 -10.13 10.67 -11.52
C PRO A 59 -11.55 10.43 -11.01
N PRO A 60 -12.59 10.94 -11.70
CA PRO A 60 -13.96 10.53 -11.42
C PRO A 60 -14.11 9.02 -11.53
N GLY A 61 -14.81 8.43 -10.55
CA GLY A 61 -14.97 6.98 -10.51
C GLY A 61 -15.45 6.47 -9.15
N THR A 62 -15.67 5.18 -9.08
CA THR A 62 -16.03 4.50 -7.83
C THR A 62 -14.81 3.74 -7.32
N TYR A 63 -14.46 3.99 -6.09
CA TYR A 63 -13.27 3.47 -5.42
C TYR A 63 -13.65 2.76 -4.12
N THR A 64 -12.76 1.90 -3.64
CA THR A 64 -12.87 1.28 -2.33
C THR A 64 -11.99 2.04 -1.34
N GLY A 65 -12.54 2.35 -0.18
CA GLY A 65 -11.81 3.01 0.91
C GLY A 65 -11.83 2.19 2.19
N LEU A 66 -10.73 2.26 2.93
CA LEU A 66 -10.62 1.84 4.31
C LEU A 66 -10.76 3.10 5.19
N PHE A 67 -11.74 3.07 6.07
CA PHE A 67 -12.07 4.20 6.93
C PHE A 67 -11.88 3.81 8.39
N HIS A 68 -11.39 4.73 9.19
CA HIS A 68 -11.34 4.62 10.65
C HIS A 68 -12.02 5.85 11.26
N ARG A 69 -13.05 5.65 12.09
CA ARG A 69 -13.84 6.73 12.70
C ARG A 69 -14.35 7.77 11.70
N GLY A 70 -14.72 7.31 10.50
CA GLY A 70 -15.22 8.15 9.42
C GLY A 70 -14.16 8.83 8.55
N SER A 71 -12.90 8.82 8.93
CA SER A 71 -11.79 9.35 8.13
C SER A 71 -11.23 8.28 7.19
N VAL A 72 -10.91 8.66 5.96
CA VAL A 72 -10.22 7.79 5.00
C VAL A 72 -8.78 7.58 5.48
N ILE A 73 -8.39 6.31 5.62
CA ILE A 73 -7.01 5.92 5.95
C ILE A 73 -6.27 5.50 4.70
N MET A 74 -6.95 4.77 3.81
CA MET A 74 -6.40 4.27 2.56
C MET A 74 -7.51 4.11 1.52
N SER A 75 -7.18 4.25 0.25
CA SER A 75 -8.09 3.95 -0.85
C SER A 75 -7.38 3.21 -1.99
N ASP A 76 -8.16 2.68 -2.94
CA ASP A 76 -7.63 2.13 -4.18
C ASP A 76 -7.72 3.14 -5.34
N THR A 77 -7.69 4.43 -5.03
CA THR A 77 -7.62 5.47 -6.04
C THR A 77 -6.35 5.32 -6.89
N VAL A 78 -6.43 5.76 -8.13
CA VAL A 78 -5.31 5.65 -9.09
C VAL A 78 -4.02 6.19 -8.52
N ASP A 79 -4.11 7.30 -7.84
CA ASP A 79 -2.96 8.01 -7.28
C ASP A 79 -2.28 7.21 -6.15
N GLU A 80 -3.05 6.68 -5.19
CA GLU A 80 -2.51 5.81 -4.15
C GLU A 80 -1.94 4.50 -4.72
N CYS A 81 -2.61 3.92 -5.71
CA CYS A 81 -2.13 2.70 -6.36
C CYS A 81 -0.84 2.91 -7.14
N CYS A 82 -0.57 4.12 -7.64
CA CYS A 82 0.69 4.45 -8.29
C CYS A 82 1.89 4.39 -7.33
N ASP A 83 1.68 4.70 -6.06
CA ASP A 83 2.72 4.62 -5.04
C ASP A 83 3.18 3.17 -4.80
N LEU A 84 2.35 2.20 -5.15
CA LEU A 84 2.61 0.77 -4.97
C LEU A 84 3.37 0.13 -6.17
N LEU A 85 3.52 0.85 -7.29
CA LEU A 85 4.20 0.33 -8.48
C LEU A 85 5.61 -0.20 -8.23
N PRO A 86 6.42 0.36 -7.31
CA PRO A 86 7.75 -0.18 -7.02
C PRO A 86 7.75 -1.63 -6.53
N ILE A 87 6.78 -2.02 -5.69
CA ILE A 87 6.67 -3.42 -5.24
C ILE A 87 5.96 -4.29 -6.28
N ILE A 88 4.96 -3.76 -6.94
CA ILE A 88 4.22 -4.46 -7.99
C ILE A 88 5.14 -4.83 -9.15
N GLY A 89 6.03 -3.94 -9.56
CA GLY A 89 7.02 -4.17 -10.62
C GLY A 89 8.18 -5.10 -10.24
N ARG A 90 8.23 -5.62 -9.00
CA ARG A 90 9.33 -6.50 -8.55
C ARG A 90 9.12 -7.95 -8.96
N HIS A 91 9.23 -8.24 -10.26
CA HIS A 91 8.85 -9.53 -10.86
C HIS A 91 9.62 -10.76 -10.36
N ASN A 92 10.82 -10.62 -9.78
CA ASN A 92 11.65 -11.75 -9.36
C ASN A 92 11.51 -12.12 -7.88
N ALA A 93 10.46 -11.66 -7.18
CA ALA A 93 10.23 -11.97 -5.79
C ALA A 93 9.30 -13.18 -5.66
N ALA A 94 9.75 -14.24 -4.96
CA ALA A 94 8.95 -15.39 -4.61
C ALA A 94 8.50 -15.36 -3.14
N HIS A 95 9.31 -14.78 -2.25
CA HIS A 95 9.05 -14.67 -0.82
C HIS A 95 9.02 -13.18 -0.44
N VAL A 96 7.87 -12.69 -0.04
CA VAL A 96 7.64 -11.26 0.20
C VAL A 96 7.19 -11.01 1.63
N LEU A 97 7.75 -9.99 2.26
CA LEU A 97 7.22 -9.41 3.51
C LEU A 97 6.54 -8.09 3.20
N VAL A 98 5.33 -7.94 3.69
CA VAL A 98 4.56 -6.69 3.64
C VAL A 98 4.29 -6.22 5.07
N GLY A 99 4.72 -5.04 5.41
CA GLY A 99 4.35 -4.35 6.65
C GLY A 99 3.16 -3.45 6.38
N GLY A 100 2.05 -3.71 7.07
CA GLY A 100 0.74 -3.11 6.82
C GLY A 100 -0.11 -3.93 5.84
N LEU A 101 -1.36 -4.18 6.21
CA LEU A 101 -2.35 -4.87 5.37
C LEU A 101 -3.18 -3.85 4.59
N GLY A 102 -3.70 -2.83 5.26
CA GLY A 102 -4.59 -1.83 4.70
C GLY A 102 -5.76 -2.48 3.93
N LEU A 103 -6.07 -1.98 2.74
CA LEU A 103 -7.03 -2.59 1.82
C LEU A 103 -6.51 -3.84 1.10
N GLY A 104 -5.28 -4.26 1.37
CA GLY A 104 -4.65 -5.41 0.72
C GLY A 104 -4.37 -5.23 -0.77
N VAL A 105 -4.31 -4.00 -1.28
CA VAL A 105 -4.06 -3.72 -2.71
C VAL A 105 -2.73 -4.33 -3.15
N VAL A 106 -1.67 -4.14 -2.35
CA VAL A 106 -0.35 -4.78 -2.59
C VAL A 106 -0.47 -6.29 -2.62
N LEU A 107 -1.19 -6.85 -1.65
CA LEU A 107 -1.39 -8.29 -1.52
C LEU A 107 -2.15 -8.87 -2.71
N GLY A 108 -3.23 -8.20 -3.13
CA GLY A 108 -4.00 -8.55 -4.32
C GLY A 108 -3.16 -8.55 -5.59
N ALA A 109 -2.33 -7.52 -5.77
CA ALA A 109 -1.43 -7.41 -6.92
C ALA A 109 -0.35 -8.50 -6.91
N LEU A 110 0.24 -8.81 -5.77
CA LEU A 110 1.21 -9.89 -5.62
C LEU A 110 0.59 -11.26 -5.93
N LEU A 111 -0.60 -11.53 -5.44
CA LEU A 111 -1.31 -12.80 -5.66
C LEU A 111 -1.73 -13.04 -7.11
N GLN A 112 -1.80 -11.99 -7.94
CA GLN A 112 -2.05 -12.12 -9.37
C GLN A 112 -0.80 -12.49 -10.19
N ARG A 113 0.38 -12.45 -9.57
CA ARG A 113 1.65 -12.71 -10.24
C ARG A 113 2.05 -14.16 -10.19
N GLU A 114 2.63 -14.62 -11.28
CA GLU A 114 3.33 -15.90 -11.32
C GLU A 114 4.62 -15.83 -10.50
N GLY A 115 5.00 -16.95 -9.90
CA GLY A 115 6.25 -17.12 -9.16
C GLY A 115 6.22 -16.69 -7.69
N ILE A 116 5.18 -16.03 -7.20
CA ILE A 116 4.97 -15.82 -5.77
C ILE A 116 4.70 -17.17 -5.08
N LYS A 117 5.44 -17.46 -4.03
CA LYS A 117 5.31 -18.69 -3.23
C LYS A 117 4.80 -18.42 -1.82
N GLU A 118 5.29 -17.35 -1.22
CA GLU A 118 4.97 -17.01 0.17
C GLU A 118 4.88 -15.50 0.35
N ILE A 119 3.84 -15.07 1.05
CA ILE A 119 3.68 -13.69 1.50
C ILE A 119 3.45 -13.72 3.00
N VAL A 120 4.23 -12.93 3.74
CA VAL A 120 4.00 -12.65 5.15
C VAL A 120 3.54 -11.20 5.26
N VAL A 121 2.41 -10.97 5.91
CA VAL A 121 1.89 -9.64 6.22
C VAL A 121 1.93 -9.43 7.72
N VAL A 122 2.42 -8.29 8.17
CA VAL A 122 2.39 -7.90 9.58
C VAL A 122 1.50 -6.68 9.72
N GLU A 123 0.39 -6.83 10.45
CA GLU A 123 -0.63 -5.80 10.65
C GLU A 123 -0.88 -5.61 12.14
N ILE A 124 -0.97 -4.36 12.57
CA ILE A 124 -1.17 -4.00 13.97
C ILE A 124 -2.64 -4.00 14.37
N GLU A 125 -3.54 -3.70 13.42
CA GLU A 125 -4.97 -3.54 13.68
C GLU A 125 -5.73 -4.84 13.45
N GLN A 126 -6.19 -5.47 14.54
CA GLN A 126 -6.97 -6.71 14.46
C GLN A 126 -8.25 -6.53 13.65
N ASP A 127 -8.90 -5.37 13.73
CA ASP A 127 -10.12 -5.09 12.98
C ASP A 127 -9.87 -5.01 11.47
N VAL A 128 -8.72 -4.49 11.03
CA VAL A 128 -8.29 -4.52 9.63
C VAL A 128 -8.05 -5.97 9.20
N ILE A 129 -7.39 -6.77 10.02
CA ILE A 129 -7.20 -8.21 9.75
C ILE A 129 -8.56 -8.92 9.60
N ASN A 130 -9.53 -8.63 10.48
CA ASN A 130 -10.86 -9.23 10.42
C ASN A 130 -11.63 -8.87 9.14
N LEU A 131 -11.48 -7.63 8.66
CA LEU A 131 -12.15 -7.14 7.46
C LEU A 131 -11.51 -7.66 6.17
N VAL A 132 -10.20 -7.62 6.09
CA VAL A 132 -9.44 -7.77 4.84
C VAL A 132 -8.81 -9.15 4.73
N GLY A 133 -8.34 -9.69 5.85
CA GLY A 133 -7.59 -10.95 5.91
C GLY A 133 -8.31 -12.16 5.31
N PRO A 134 -9.58 -12.44 5.64
CA PRO A 134 -10.30 -13.61 5.13
C PRO A 134 -10.39 -13.63 3.60
N HIS A 135 -10.63 -12.48 2.98
CA HIS A 135 -10.71 -12.35 1.52
C HIS A 135 -9.40 -12.77 0.84
N TYR A 136 -8.27 -12.22 1.29
CA TYR A 136 -6.98 -12.53 0.69
C TYR A 136 -6.45 -13.91 1.07
N THR A 137 -6.81 -14.43 2.24
CA THR A 137 -6.49 -15.81 2.62
C THR A 137 -7.16 -16.81 1.66
N ALA A 138 -8.43 -16.59 1.33
CA ALA A 138 -9.15 -17.40 0.35
C ALA A 138 -8.51 -17.26 -1.04
N LEU A 139 -8.17 -16.04 -1.47
CA LEU A 139 -7.53 -15.78 -2.75
C LEU A 139 -6.15 -16.45 -2.83
N ALA A 140 -5.31 -16.32 -1.82
CA ALA A 140 -3.99 -16.95 -1.75
C ALA A 140 -4.09 -18.48 -1.85
N SER A 141 -5.04 -19.07 -1.11
CA SER A 141 -5.31 -20.52 -1.17
C SER A 141 -5.69 -20.97 -2.58
N SER A 142 -6.56 -20.22 -3.26
CA SER A 142 -6.96 -20.54 -4.65
C SER A 142 -5.82 -20.45 -5.66
N ARG A 143 -4.76 -19.69 -5.32
CA ARG A 143 -3.56 -19.51 -6.14
C ARG A 143 -2.40 -20.41 -5.75
N GLY A 144 -2.56 -21.23 -4.70
CA GLY A 144 -1.49 -22.07 -4.17
C GLY A 144 -0.35 -21.29 -3.53
N VAL A 145 -0.60 -20.05 -3.11
CA VAL A 145 0.35 -19.17 -2.44
C VAL A 145 0.19 -19.31 -0.92
N ARG A 146 1.29 -19.49 -0.21
CA ARG A 146 1.28 -19.45 1.26
C ARG A 146 1.15 -18.00 1.72
N LEU A 147 0.06 -17.68 2.41
CA LEU A 147 -0.15 -16.39 3.06
C LEU A 147 -0.17 -16.57 4.57
N GLU A 148 0.62 -15.77 5.25
CA GLU A 148 0.60 -15.65 6.71
C GLU A 148 0.33 -14.18 7.08
N ILE A 149 -0.78 -13.93 7.79
CA ILE A 149 -1.11 -12.61 8.33
C ILE A 149 -0.86 -12.65 9.83
N VAL A 150 0.07 -11.83 10.30
CA VAL A 150 0.51 -11.77 11.68
C VAL A 150 -0.04 -10.51 12.34
N HIS A 151 -0.83 -10.67 13.40
CA HIS A 151 -1.25 -9.55 14.24
C HIS A 151 -0.11 -9.15 15.16
N ALA A 152 0.59 -8.08 14.83
CA ALA A 152 1.73 -7.58 15.62
C ALA A 152 2.11 -6.15 15.22
N ASP A 153 2.77 -5.45 16.14
CA ASP A 153 3.51 -4.24 15.81
C ASP A 153 4.81 -4.60 15.05
N LEU A 154 4.95 -4.09 13.83
CA LEU A 154 6.12 -4.35 13.00
C LEU A 154 7.43 -3.86 13.65
N PHE A 155 7.39 -2.85 14.52
CA PHE A 155 8.55 -2.39 15.26
C PHE A 155 9.04 -3.39 16.29
N GLU A 156 8.15 -4.19 16.85
CA GLU A 156 8.45 -5.21 17.85
C GLU A 156 8.57 -6.61 17.26
N TRP A 157 7.82 -6.90 16.19
CA TRP A 157 7.83 -8.21 15.55
C TRP A 157 9.15 -8.51 14.85
N SER A 158 9.56 -9.76 14.90
CA SER A 158 10.74 -10.27 14.19
C SER A 158 10.42 -11.61 13.51
N PRO A 159 10.82 -11.78 12.25
CA PRO A 159 10.71 -13.09 11.61
C PRO A 159 11.63 -14.10 12.31
N LYS A 160 11.32 -15.38 12.17
CA LYS A 160 12.16 -16.48 12.68
C LYS A 160 13.62 -16.30 12.24
N ARG A 161 14.54 -16.78 13.10
CA ARG A 161 15.97 -16.73 12.78
C ARG A 161 16.26 -17.43 11.46
N GLY A 162 17.03 -16.80 10.60
CA GLY A 162 17.39 -17.35 9.29
C GLY A 162 16.39 -17.06 8.17
N THR A 163 15.17 -16.56 8.46
CA THR A 163 14.22 -16.16 7.42
C THR A 163 14.78 -15.06 6.55
N ARG A 164 14.62 -15.21 5.24
CA ARG A 164 14.99 -14.23 4.23
C ARG A 164 13.82 -14.02 3.29
N TYR A 165 13.76 -12.81 2.72
CA TYR A 165 12.75 -12.40 1.75
C TYR A 165 13.45 -11.92 0.49
N ASP A 166 12.80 -12.08 -0.65
CA ASP A 166 13.26 -11.49 -1.92
C ASP A 166 12.92 -10.00 -2.00
N ALA A 167 11.80 -9.61 -1.38
CA ALA A 167 11.37 -8.23 -1.26
C ALA A 167 10.72 -7.97 0.10
N VAL A 168 10.91 -6.75 0.62
CA VAL A 168 10.23 -6.22 1.80
C VAL A 168 9.63 -4.88 1.42
N TRP A 169 8.31 -4.77 1.62
CA TRP A 169 7.54 -3.53 1.44
C TRP A 169 6.99 -3.08 2.78
N LEU A 170 7.25 -1.83 3.16
CA LEU A 170 6.84 -1.26 4.43
C LEU A 170 5.82 -0.15 4.16
N ASP A 171 4.59 -0.38 4.58
CA ASP A 171 3.44 0.50 4.34
C ASP A 171 2.57 0.57 5.59
N ILE A 172 3.12 1.15 6.65
CA ILE A 172 2.51 1.21 7.99
C ILE A 172 2.21 2.65 8.44
N TRP A 173 2.50 3.63 7.59
CA TRP A 173 2.33 5.05 7.93
C TRP A 173 1.03 5.58 7.34
N PRO A 174 0.21 6.29 8.15
CA PRO A 174 -1.10 6.80 7.69
C PRO A 174 -0.98 8.04 6.79
N ASP A 175 0.16 8.71 6.81
CA ASP A 175 0.39 9.96 6.07
C ASP A 175 1.86 10.17 5.71
N ILE A 176 2.12 11.20 4.89
CA ILE A 176 3.47 11.61 4.49
C ILE A 176 3.95 12.72 5.43
N CYS A 177 4.49 12.31 6.57
CA CYS A 177 5.00 13.21 7.59
C CYS A 177 6.50 12.96 7.87
N ALA A 178 7.25 14.05 8.11
CA ALA A 178 8.66 13.96 8.47
C ALA A 178 8.90 13.21 9.79
N ASP A 179 7.94 13.23 10.69
CA ASP A 179 8.02 12.57 12.00
C ASP A 179 8.15 11.03 11.86
N HIS A 180 7.67 10.47 10.76
CA HIS A 180 7.78 9.04 10.46
C HIS A 180 9.18 8.60 10.01
N LEU A 181 10.04 9.53 9.60
CA LEU A 181 11.34 9.21 8.98
C LEU A 181 12.29 8.42 9.88
N ALA A 182 12.36 8.75 11.15
CA ALA A 182 13.21 8.03 12.10
C ALA A 182 12.79 6.57 12.22
N GLY A 183 11.49 6.31 12.36
CA GLY A 183 10.90 4.98 12.40
C GLY A 183 11.11 4.23 11.09
N MET A 184 10.86 4.88 9.96
CA MET A 184 11.08 4.32 8.62
C MET A 184 12.54 3.89 8.44
N GLN A 185 13.49 4.74 8.77
CA GLN A 185 14.91 4.40 8.67
C GLN A 185 15.32 3.24 9.58
N LYS A 186 14.73 3.15 10.79
CA LYS A 186 14.95 2.02 11.71
C LYS A 186 14.51 0.70 11.05
N LEU A 187 13.30 0.65 10.49
CA LEU A 187 12.77 -0.54 9.83
C LEU A 187 13.54 -0.88 8.54
N LEU A 188 13.83 0.11 7.69
CA LEU A 188 14.64 -0.11 6.49
C LEU A 188 16.00 -0.74 6.83
N ARG A 189 16.71 -0.23 7.83
CA ARG A 189 17.99 -0.80 8.28
C ARG A 189 17.84 -2.22 8.82
N ARG A 190 16.78 -2.47 9.61
CA ARG A 190 16.51 -3.78 10.21
C ARG A 190 16.29 -4.86 9.17
N PHE A 191 15.57 -4.57 8.09
CA PHE A 191 15.25 -5.56 7.07
C PHE A 191 16.30 -5.68 5.96
N ARG A 192 17.23 -4.72 5.79
CA ARG A 192 18.33 -4.81 4.81
C ARG A 192 19.21 -6.06 4.97
N GLY A 193 19.35 -6.57 6.20
CA GLY A 193 20.06 -7.82 6.45
C GLY A 193 19.28 -9.09 6.07
N ARG A 194 18.00 -8.95 5.71
CA ARG A 194 17.09 -10.07 5.44
C ARG A 194 16.55 -10.10 4.02
N SER A 195 16.73 -9.02 3.26
CA SER A 195 16.26 -8.90 1.88
C SER A 195 17.20 -8.03 1.06
N PRO A 196 17.46 -8.39 -0.21
CA PRO A 196 18.21 -7.56 -1.14
C PRO A 196 17.41 -6.33 -1.60
N TRP A 197 16.08 -6.31 -1.38
CA TRP A 197 15.23 -5.20 -1.75
C TRP A 197 14.28 -4.86 -0.60
N VAL A 198 14.49 -3.69 -0.02
CA VAL A 198 13.66 -3.14 1.06
C VAL A 198 13.29 -1.72 0.69
N ARG A 199 12.00 -1.44 0.64
CA ARG A 199 11.43 -0.13 0.34
C ARG A 199 10.27 0.17 1.28
N ALA A 200 9.95 1.46 1.40
CA ALA A 200 8.80 1.93 2.13
C ALA A 200 7.90 2.79 1.23
N TRP A 201 6.61 2.79 1.53
CA TRP A 201 5.64 3.69 0.92
C TRP A 201 6.08 5.14 1.08
N CYS A 202 5.94 5.94 0.04
CA CYS A 202 6.31 7.37 0.02
C CYS A 202 7.70 7.69 0.61
N GLN A 203 8.65 6.75 0.53
CA GLN A 203 9.99 6.90 1.11
C GLN A 203 10.74 8.12 0.56
N VAL A 204 10.63 8.38 -0.73
CA VAL A 204 11.33 9.50 -1.41
C VAL A 204 10.70 10.82 -1.02
N GLU A 205 9.38 10.88 -0.97
CA GLU A 205 8.59 12.04 -0.60
C GLU A 205 8.89 12.46 0.84
N MET A 206 8.82 11.54 1.78
CA MET A 206 9.16 11.79 3.18
C MET A 206 10.61 12.25 3.35
N GLN A 207 11.56 11.69 2.59
CA GLN A 207 12.95 12.13 2.63
C GLN A 207 13.13 13.54 2.03
N SER A 208 12.31 13.93 1.06
CA SER A 208 12.38 15.25 0.44
C SER A 208 11.85 16.36 1.34
N THR A 209 10.90 16.08 2.25
CA THR A 209 10.40 17.06 3.22
C THR A 209 11.51 17.57 4.15
N LEU A 210 12.43 16.70 4.57
CA LEU A 210 13.59 17.11 5.36
C LEU A 210 14.55 18.06 4.63
N ARG A 211 14.69 17.90 3.30
CA ARG A 211 15.62 18.72 2.51
C ARG A 211 15.08 20.13 2.26
N ARG A 212 13.78 20.33 2.39
CA ARG A 212 13.09 21.60 2.14
C ARG A 212 12.95 22.48 3.38
N GLY A 213 13.33 22.00 4.58
CA GLY A 213 13.37 22.77 5.81
C GLY A 213 11.99 23.32 6.21
N TRP A 214 11.10 22.44 6.64
CA TRP A 214 9.91 22.83 7.40
C TRP A 214 10.16 22.57 8.87
#